data_efa51a6a013c0f498a7ade5ce2db2b4a
#
_entry.id   efa51a6a013c0f498a7ade5ce2db2b4a
#
_cell.length_a   1.000
_cell.length_b   1.000
_cell.length_c   1.000
_cell.angle_alpha   90.00
_cell.angle_beta   90.00
_cell.angle_gamma   90.00
#
_symmetry.space_group_name_H-M   'P 1'
#
loop_
_entity.id
_entity.type
_entity.pdbx_description
1 polymer ?
#
loop_
_entity_poly.entity_id
_entity_poly.type
_entity_poly.pdbx_seq_one_letter_code
_entity_poly.pdbx_strand_id
1 'polypeptide(L)'
;MKAINVFIVLVTNVFFLSSFDVVKLKAPDTSGGKPLMVVLKNRKTDRVFQEKALSEKHLSELMWVAYGVNRENGKRTVPSARALYPLQVYAVKADGIYLYNPQKHILEPVKAGDYRKFCGTQDFVEKAPLNLIYIADYRKLTNMNDQQRAVYAGLDAAHCCQNVYLYCASEGMKVVERASVKGNELLKAIGLDENYHFVIAQTVGY
;
A
#
# COMPACT_ATOMS: atom_id res chain seq x y z
N MET A 1 51.93 44.03 15.46
CA MET A 1 51.25 43.22 14.43
C MET A 1 50.50 42.10 15.18
N LYS A 2 49.15 42.17 15.24
CA LYS A 2 48.32 41.12 15.92
C LYS A 2 47.90 40.13 14.84
N ALA A 3 48.23 38.85 15.01
CA ALA A 3 47.80 37.76 14.12
C ALA A 3 46.33 37.41 14.44
N ILE A 4 45.49 37.49 13.42
CA ILE A 4 44.07 37.08 13.46
C ILE A 4 44.04 35.60 13.07
N ASN A 5 43.75 34.73 14.05
CA ASN A 5 43.48 33.30 13.77
C ASN A 5 42.06 33.18 13.24
N VAL A 6 41.93 32.83 11.96
CA VAL A 6 40.63 32.47 11.35
C VAL A 6 40.39 30.99 11.56
N PHE A 7 39.41 30.66 12.41
CA PHE A 7 38.93 29.28 12.55
C PHE A 7 37.92 29.00 11.43
N ILE A 8 38.31 28.16 10.47
CA ILE A 8 37.38 27.64 9.44
C ILE A 8 36.66 26.43 10.05
N VAL A 9 35.37 26.62 10.41
CA VAL A 9 34.51 25.50 10.81
C VAL A 9 34.00 24.81 9.54
N LEU A 10 34.56 23.63 9.26
CA LEU A 10 34.06 22.76 8.20
C LEU A 10 32.75 22.11 8.69
N VAL A 11 31.61 22.60 8.24
CA VAL A 11 30.30 21.96 8.43
C VAL A 11 30.20 20.82 7.42
N THR A 12 30.49 19.62 7.86
CA THR A 12 30.21 18.40 7.07
C THR A 12 28.74 18.12 7.12
N ASN A 13 28.01 18.47 6.04
CA ASN A 13 26.64 18.00 5.84
C ASN A 13 26.68 16.49 5.58
N VAL A 14 26.38 15.70 6.60
CA VAL A 14 26.12 14.27 6.45
C VAL A 14 24.71 14.13 5.83
N PHE A 15 24.65 14.01 4.51
CA PHE A 15 23.45 13.55 3.84
C PHE A 15 23.23 12.07 4.24
N PHE A 16 22.28 11.82 5.12
CA PHE A 16 21.71 10.48 5.25
C PHE A 16 20.96 10.18 3.94
N LEU A 17 21.62 9.51 3.02
CA LEU A 17 20.96 8.82 1.92
C LEU A 17 20.11 7.73 2.58
N SER A 18 18.81 7.99 2.74
CA SER A 18 17.85 6.94 3.09
C SER A 18 17.95 5.89 2.00
N SER A 19 18.50 4.73 2.31
CA SER A 19 18.59 3.62 1.38
C SER A 19 17.18 3.16 1.01
N PHE A 20 16.89 3.07 -0.29
CA PHE A 20 15.64 2.54 -0.81
C PHE A 20 15.71 1.01 -0.79
N ASP A 21 15.56 0.46 0.40
CA ASP A 21 15.78 -0.97 0.71
C ASP A 21 14.48 -1.70 1.01
N VAL A 22 14.60 -3.02 1.15
CA VAL A 22 13.54 -3.90 1.64
C VAL A 22 13.08 -3.47 3.02
N VAL A 23 11.78 -3.19 3.19
CA VAL A 23 11.19 -2.87 4.49
C VAL A 23 10.67 -4.16 5.12
N LYS A 24 11.30 -4.60 6.21
CA LYS A 24 10.82 -5.72 7.04
C LYS A 24 9.63 -5.24 7.86
N LEU A 25 8.49 -5.88 7.70
CA LEU A 25 7.29 -5.59 8.46
C LEU A 25 7.28 -6.40 9.77
N LYS A 26 6.72 -5.83 10.82
CA LYS A 26 6.55 -6.52 12.11
C LYS A 26 5.45 -7.57 11.99
N ALA A 27 5.51 -8.63 12.76
CA ALA A 27 4.40 -9.58 12.86
C ALA A 27 3.11 -8.83 13.28
N PRO A 28 1.96 -9.08 12.61
CA PRO A 28 0.72 -8.42 12.97
C PRO A 28 0.20 -8.89 14.33
N ASP A 29 -0.39 -7.97 15.11
CA ASP A 29 -1.14 -8.34 16.31
C ASP A 29 -2.51 -8.88 15.91
N THR A 30 -2.68 -10.20 15.97
CA THR A 30 -3.93 -10.88 15.62
C THR A 30 -4.91 -11.01 16.76
N SER A 31 -4.55 -10.53 17.96
CA SER A 31 -5.39 -10.54 19.17
C SER A 31 -6.01 -9.18 19.49
N GLY A 32 -5.53 -8.12 18.83
CA GLY A 32 -5.97 -6.75 19.04
C GLY A 32 -7.22 -6.35 18.25
N GLY A 33 -7.53 -5.06 18.34
CA GLY A 33 -8.63 -4.44 17.60
C GLY A 33 -9.94 -4.34 18.38
N LYS A 34 -10.92 -3.62 17.78
CA LYS A 34 -12.26 -3.46 18.34
C LYS A 34 -13.17 -4.62 17.94
N PRO A 35 -14.23 -4.92 18.73
CA PRO A 35 -15.23 -5.92 18.35
C PRO A 35 -15.83 -5.66 16.96
N LEU A 36 -15.99 -6.70 16.15
CA LEU A 36 -16.43 -6.62 14.75
C LEU A 36 -17.67 -5.74 14.54
N MET A 37 -18.70 -5.88 15.37
CA MET A 37 -19.94 -5.09 15.24
C MET A 37 -19.71 -3.59 15.47
N VAL A 38 -18.77 -3.23 16.36
CA VAL A 38 -18.35 -1.84 16.59
C VAL A 38 -17.60 -1.30 15.38
N VAL A 39 -16.73 -2.11 14.80
CA VAL A 39 -15.95 -1.77 13.59
C VAL A 39 -16.89 -1.55 12.40
N LEU A 40 -17.83 -2.46 12.16
CA LEU A 40 -18.83 -2.33 11.08
C LEU A 40 -19.68 -1.06 11.25
N LYS A 41 -20.12 -0.75 12.46
CA LYS A 41 -20.87 0.48 12.79
C LYS A 41 -20.06 1.75 12.47
N ASN A 42 -18.75 1.72 12.72
CA ASN A 42 -17.87 2.88 12.58
C ASN A 42 -17.22 2.99 11.18
N ARG A 43 -17.29 1.93 10.36
CA ARG A 43 -16.72 1.93 9.01
C ARG A 43 -17.30 3.08 8.17
N LYS A 44 -16.46 3.96 7.68
CA LYS A 44 -16.84 5.07 6.80
C LYS A 44 -15.74 5.37 5.79
N THR A 45 -16.09 6.09 4.74
CA THR A 45 -15.13 6.71 3.84
C THR A 45 -14.75 8.11 4.37
N ASP A 46 -13.44 8.40 4.40
CA ASP A 46 -12.93 9.70 4.81
C ASP A 46 -11.89 10.18 3.79
N ARG A 47 -11.90 11.48 3.48
CA ARG A 47 -11.05 12.09 2.44
C ARG A 47 -10.15 13.21 2.97
N VAL A 48 -10.11 13.38 4.29
CA VAL A 48 -9.27 14.39 4.95
C VAL A 48 -8.14 13.69 5.69
N PHE A 49 -6.94 13.79 5.18
CA PHE A 49 -5.76 13.09 5.68
C PHE A 49 -4.74 14.07 6.26
N GLN A 50 -4.04 13.64 7.31
CA GLN A 50 -2.87 14.34 7.83
C GLN A 50 -1.62 13.91 7.03
N GLU A 51 -0.70 14.86 6.83
CA GLU A 51 0.63 14.58 6.26
C GLU A 51 1.57 13.97 7.32
N LYS A 52 1.11 12.89 7.93
CA LYS A 52 1.83 12.19 8.99
C LYS A 52 2.11 10.76 8.55
N ALA A 53 3.38 10.36 8.55
CA ALA A 53 3.78 9.00 8.23
C ALA A 53 3.06 7.98 9.13
N LEU A 54 2.70 6.83 8.55
CA LEU A 54 2.14 5.73 9.32
C LEU A 54 3.20 5.18 10.27
N SER A 55 2.78 4.75 11.46
CA SER A 55 3.63 3.99 12.34
C SER A 55 4.00 2.65 11.69
N GLU A 56 5.13 2.07 12.09
CA GLU A 56 5.55 0.74 11.60
C GLU A 56 4.48 -0.32 11.88
N LYS A 57 3.83 -0.24 13.05
CA LYS A 57 2.71 -1.12 13.41
C LYS A 57 1.58 -0.99 12.39
N HIS A 58 1.07 0.23 12.17
CA HIS A 58 -0.06 0.44 11.27
C HIS A 58 0.27 0.06 9.83
N LEU A 59 1.47 0.39 9.34
CA LEU A 59 1.90 -0.01 8.00
C LEU A 59 1.92 -1.54 7.87
N SER A 60 2.52 -2.24 8.84
CA SER A 60 2.62 -3.69 8.85
C SER A 60 1.25 -4.37 8.87
N GLU A 61 0.41 -3.98 9.81
CA GLU A 61 -0.93 -4.56 9.95
C GLU A 61 -1.83 -4.26 8.76
N LEU A 62 -1.76 -3.04 8.18
CA LEU A 62 -2.48 -2.69 6.93
C LEU A 62 -2.11 -3.62 5.78
N MET A 63 -0.81 -3.88 5.57
CA MET A 63 -0.38 -4.79 4.51
C MET A 63 -0.88 -6.21 4.75
N TRP A 64 -0.84 -6.66 6.01
CA TRP A 64 -1.32 -7.99 6.37
C TRP A 64 -2.83 -8.13 6.22
N VAL A 65 -3.64 -7.20 6.73
CA VAL A 65 -5.10 -7.27 6.60
C VAL A 65 -5.53 -7.17 5.15
N ALA A 66 -4.81 -6.37 4.33
CA ALA A 66 -5.10 -6.24 2.91
C ALA A 66 -4.90 -7.55 2.15
N TYR A 67 -3.76 -8.25 2.36
CA TYR A 67 -3.43 -9.39 1.50
C TYR A 67 -2.44 -10.39 2.13
N GLY A 68 -2.28 -10.38 3.44
CA GLY A 68 -1.31 -11.20 4.16
C GLY A 68 -1.66 -12.70 4.18
N VAL A 69 -0.66 -13.53 4.42
CA VAL A 69 -0.85 -14.96 4.69
C VAL A 69 -1.32 -15.13 6.14
N ASN A 70 -2.39 -15.88 6.36
CA ASN A 70 -2.96 -16.12 7.69
C ASN A 70 -3.03 -17.60 8.07
N ARG A 71 -2.49 -18.49 7.26
CA ARG A 71 -2.51 -19.96 7.45
C ARG A 71 -1.25 -20.60 6.89
N GLU A 72 -0.79 -21.69 7.49
CA GLU A 72 0.41 -22.45 7.10
C GLU A 72 0.41 -22.89 5.63
N ASN A 73 -0.78 -23.17 5.06
CA ASN A 73 -0.92 -23.55 3.66
C ASN A 73 -0.83 -22.38 2.66
N GLY A 74 -0.39 -21.20 3.10
CA GLY A 74 -0.17 -20.03 2.26
C GLY A 74 -1.43 -19.27 1.84
N LYS A 75 -2.62 -19.67 2.31
CA LYS A 75 -3.87 -18.93 2.06
C LYS A 75 -3.87 -17.61 2.83
N ARG A 76 -4.68 -16.67 2.37
CA ARG A 76 -4.60 -15.26 2.76
C ARG A 76 -5.77 -14.82 3.63
N THR A 77 -5.66 -13.62 4.17
CA THR A 77 -6.72 -12.91 4.89
C THR A 77 -7.96 -12.67 4.04
N VAL A 78 -7.85 -12.78 2.73
CA VAL A 78 -8.93 -12.61 1.75
C VAL A 78 -9.14 -13.89 0.94
N PRO A 79 -10.38 -14.21 0.54
CA PRO A 79 -10.64 -15.30 -0.40
C PRO A 79 -10.17 -14.92 -1.82
N SER A 80 -9.90 -15.92 -2.62
CA SER A 80 -9.70 -15.80 -4.07
C SER A 80 -10.26 -17.04 -4.76
N ALA A 81 -10.94 -16.85 -5.89
CA ALA A 81 -11.52 -17.95 -6.63
C ALA A 81 -10.45 -19.00 -6.98
N ARG A 82 -10.69 -20.28 -6.66
CA ARG A 82 -9.73 -21.39 -6.87
C ARG A 82 -8.34 -21.15 -6.25
N ALA A 83 -8.23 -20.22 -5.30
CA ALA A 83 -6.98 -19.75 -4.69
C ALA A 83 -5.95 -19.26 -5.72
N LEU A 84 -6.39 -18.62 -6.80
CA LEU A 84 -5.52 -18.12 -7.89
C LEU A 84 -4.70 -16.89 -7.46
N TYR A 85 -5.23 -16.07 -6.55
CA TYR A 85 -4.56 -14.88 -6.02
C TYR A 85 -3.89 -14.03 -7.10
N PRO A 86 -4.67 -13.47 -8.08
CA PRO A 86 -4.10 -12.71 -9.19
C PRO A 86 -3.53 -11.37 -8.78
N LEU A 87 -3.89 -10.84 -7.60
CA LEU A 87 -3.52 -9.50 -7.20
C LEU A 87 -2.06 -9.41 -6.76
N GLN A 88 -1.47 -8.27 -7.12
CA GLN A 88 -0.30 -7.66 -6.51
C GLN A 88 -0.74 -6.40 -5.77
N VAL A 89 -0.26 -6.22 -4.54
CA VAL A 89 -0.58 -5.04 -3.72
C VAL A 89 0.66 -4.19 -3.59
N TYR A 90 0.57 -2.96 -4.08
CA TYR A 90 1.65 -1.99 -4.01
C TYR A 90 1.37 -0.95 -2.94
N ALA A 91 2.37 -0.65 -2.13
CA ALA A 91 2.37 0.46 -1.18
C ALA A 91 3.12 1.64 -1.82
N VAL A 92 2.42 2.73 -2.12
CA VAL A 92 3.01 3.95 -2.66
C VAL A 92 3.07 4.99 -1.56
N LYS A 93 4.29 5.37 -1.18
CA LYS A 93 4.63 6.33 -0.13
C LYS A 93 5.44 7.49 -0.72
N ALA A 94 5.78 8.49 0.09
CA ALA A 94 6.59 9.64 -0.33
C ALA A 94 8.00 9.27 -0.82
N ASP A 95 8.56 8.18 -0.30
CA ASP A 95 9.91 7.70 -0.61
C ASP A 95 9.97 6.69 -1.76
N GLY A 96 8.82 6.09 -2.15
CA GLY A 96 8.82 5.13 -3.25
C GLY A 96 7.58 4.29 -3.41
N ILE A 97 7.67 3.42 -4.42
CA ILE A 97 6.72 2.34 -4.71
C ILE A 97 7.33 1.05 -4.21
N TYR A 98 6.58 0.30 -3.43
CA TYR A 98 6.96 -1.00 -2.89
C TYR A 98 5.94 -2.06 -3.24
N LEU A 99 6.39 -3.25 -3.61
CA LEU A 99 5.54 -4.44 -3.77
C LEU A 99 5.47 -5.20 -2.46
N TYR A 100 4.27 -5.49 -2.00
CA TYR A 100 4.07 -6.33 -0.82
C TYR A 100 4.29 -7.81 -1.15
N ASN A 101 5.22 -8.43 -0.46
CA ASN A 101 5.44 -9.88 -0.48
C ASN A 101 4.74 -10.51 0.74
N PRO A 102 3.58 -11.14 0.57
CA PRO A 102 2.80 -11.67 1.69
C PRO A 102 3.40 -12.90 2.35
N GLN A 103 4.23 -13.69 1.64
CA GLN A 103 4.88 -14.88 2.19
C GLN A 103 6.00 -14.51 3.16
N LYS A 104 6.76 -13.47 2.84
CA LYS A 104 7.86 -12.97 3.67
C LYS A 104 7.43 -11.87 4.62
N HIS A 105 6.25 -11.32 4.43
CA HIS A 105 5.73 -10.14 5.13
C HIS A 105 6.72 -8.97 5.08
N ILE A 106 7.08 -8.57 3.86
CA ILE A 106 8.01 -7.46 3.58
C ILE A 106 7.45 -6.56 2.47
N LEU A 107 7.98 -5.34 2.39
CA LEU A 107 7.82 -4.48 1.23
C LEU A 107 9.12 -4.52 0.41
N GLU A 108 9.02 -5.03 -0.81
CA GLU A 108 10.11 -5.10 -1.77
C GLU A 108 10.18 -3.77 -2.54
N PRO A 109 11.35 -3.07 -2.60
CA PRO A 109 11.47 -1.81 -3.29
C PRO A 109 11.33 -2.00 -4.80
N VAL A 110 10.50 -1.18 -5.44
CA VAL A 110 10.25 -1.22 -6.89
C VAL A 110 10.78 0.04 -7.57
N LYS A 111 10.44 1.21 -7.03
CA LYS A 111 10.83 2.49 -7.64
C LYS A 111 11.00 3.57 -6.57
N ALA A 112 12.18 4.17 -6.47
CA ALA A 112 12.45 5.27 -5.57
C ALA A 112 11.84 6.58 -6.08
N GLY A 113 11.39 7.43 -5.16
CA GLY A 113 10.80 8.75 -5.43
C GLY A 113 9.29 8.82 -5.17
N ASP A 114 8.75 10.03 -5.17
CA ASP A 114 7.34 10.26 -4.88
C ASP A 114 6.46 10.10 -6.12
N TYR A 115 5.73 8.99 -6.15
CA TYR A 115 4.78 8.64 -7.22
C TYR A 115 3.32 8.77 -6.80
N ARG A 116 3.02 9.33 -5.62
CA ARG A 116 1.65 9.46 -5.10
C ARG A 116 0.75 10.24 -6.06
N LYS A 117 1.27 11.21 -6.81
CA LYS A 117 0.53 11.98 -7.83
C LYS A 117 -0.10 11.14 -8.94
N PHE A 118 0.38 9.91 -9.17
CA PHE A 118 -0.21 8.99 -10.15
C PHE A 118 -1.29 8.10 -9.53
N CYS A 119 -1.37 8.05 -8.20
CA CYS A 119 -2.32 7.19 -7.48
C CYS A 119 -3.74 7.74 -7.45
N GLY A 120 -4.00 8.92 -8.01
CA GLY A 120 -5.34 9.51 -8.10
C GLY A 120 -5.34 10.89 -8.72
N THR A 121 -6.55 11.44 -8.86
CA THR A 121 -6.78 12.77 -9.41
C THR A 121 -7.22 13.79 -8.34
N GLN A 122 -7.40 13.33 -7.10
CA GLN A 122 -7.85 14.16 -5.98
C GLN A 122 -6.65 14.68 -5.18
N ASP A 123 -6.70 15.92 -4.71
CA ASP A 123 -5.60 16.63 -4.05
C ASP A 123 -5.07 15.94 -2.78
N PHE A 124 -5.95 15.21 -2.06
CA PHE A 124 -5.54 14.51 -0.83
C PHE A 124 -4.63 13.30 -1.10
N VAL A 125 -4.58 12.78 -2.33
CA VAL A 125 -3.84 11.57 -2.69
C VAL A 125 -2.33 11.77 -2.53
N GLU A 126 -1.83 12.93 -2.93
CA GLU A 126 -0.41 13.27 -2.82
C GLU A 126 0.02 13.61 -1.39
N LYS A 127 -0.94 14.01 -0.54
CA LYS A 127 -0.69 14.42 0.85
C LYS A 127 -0.74 13.24 1.82
N ALA A 128 -1.58 12.27 1.53
CA ALA A 128 -1.75 11.10 2.39
C ALA A 128 -0.47 10.27 2.48
N PRO A 129 -0.17 9.67 3.64
CA PRO A 129 1.06 8.92 3.86
C PRO A 129 1.16 7.63 3.04
N LEU A 130 0.03 7.03 2.65
CA LEU A 130 0.00 5.75 1.96
C LEU A 130 -1.12 5.69 0.92
N ASN A 131 -0.79 5.22 -0.28
CA ASN A 131 -1.76 4.74 -1.25
C ASN A 131 -1.50 3.25 -1.51
N LEU A 132 -2.51 2.42 -1.32
CA LEU A 132 -2.52 1.02 -1.71
C LEU A 132 -3.06 0.91 -3.13
N ILE A 133 -2.33 0.22 -3.99
CA ILE A 133 -2.70 0.01 -5.39
C ILE A 133 -2.84 -1.49 -5.62
N TYR A 134 -3.98 -1.90 -6.12
CA TYR A 134 -4.29 -3.29 -6.44
C TYR A 134 -4.21 -3.50 -7.94
N ILE A 135 -3.27 -4.34 -8.36
CA ILE A 135 -3.00 -4.66 -9.77
C ILE A 135 -3.17 -6.16 -9.95
N ALA A 136 -3.90 -6.56 -10.99
CA ALA A 136 -4.10 -7.98 -11.30
C ALA A 136 -3.16 -8.45 -12.41
N ASP A 137 -2.52 -9.58 -12.18
CA ASP A 137 -1.81 -10.35 -13.21
C ASP A 137 -2.80 -11.33 -13.88
N TYR A 138 -3.26 -11.00 -15.07
CA TYR A 138 -4.24 -11.78 -15.81
C TYR A 138 -3.75 -13.15 -16.25
N ARG A 139 -2.43 -13.39 -16.28
CA ARG A 139 -1.86 -14.73 -16.56
C ARG A 139 -2.24 -15.77 -15.51
N LYS A 140 -2.55 -15.32 -14.29
CA LYS A 140 -3.03 -16.21 -13.21
C LYS A 140 -4.51 -16.59 -13.36
N LEU A 141 -5.29 -15.82 -14.11
CA LEU A 141 -6.72 -16.04 -14.36
C LEU A 141 -6.92 -16.88 -15.63
N THR A 142 -6.40 -18.10 -15.59
CA THR A 142 -6.44 -19.06 -16.72
C THR A 142 -7.86 -19.51 -17.03
N ASN A 143 -8.13 -19.81 -18.32
CA ASN A 143 -9.42 -20.28 -18.82
C ASN A 143 -10.59 -19.29 -18.58
N MET A 144 -10.29 -17.98 -18.64
CA MET A 144 -11.26 -16.88 -18.50
C MET A 144 -11.08 -15.90 -19.65
N ASN A 145 -12.18 -15.34 -20.14
CA ASN A 145 -12.14 -14.17 -21.02
C ASN A 145 -11.88 -12.90 -20.20
N ASP A 146 -11.61 -11.77 -20.86
CA ASP A 146 -11.22 -10.52 -20.20
C ASP A 146 -12.31 -9.96 -19.28
N GLN A 147 -13.58 -10.12 -19.64
CA GLN A 147 -14.70 -9.71 -18.79
C GLN A 147 -14.73 -10.54 -17.49
N GLN A 148 -14.54 -11.85 -17.58
CA GLN A 148 -14.44 -12.72 -16.40
C GLN A 148 -13.22 -12.38 -15.54
N ARG A 149 -12.05 -12.15 -16.18
CA ARG A 149 -10.83 -11.73 -15.48
C ARG A 149 -11.05 -10.43 -14.69
N ALA A 150 -11.68 -9.43 -15.32
CA ALA A 150 -11.98 -8.16 -14.66
C ALA A 150 -12.91 -8.36 -13.45
N VAL A 151 -13.97 -9.19 -13.58
CA VAL A 151 -14.91 -9.50 -12.50
C VAL A 151 -14.17 -10.18 -11.33
N TYR A 152 -13.41 -11.23 -11.58
CA TYR A 152 -12.72 -11.97 -10.51
C TYR A 152 -11.63 -11.12 -9.83
N ALA A 153 -10.87 -10.35 -10.60
CA ALA A 153 -9.89 -9.41 -10.04
C ALA A 153 -10.57 -8.33 -9.17
N GLY A 154 -11.72 -7.82 -9.64
CA GLY A 154 -12.52 -6.85 -8.89
C GLY A 154 -13.08 -7.41 -7.58
N LEU A 155 -13.58 -8.65 -7.57
CA LEU A 155 -14.05 -9.32 -6.36
C LEU A 155 -12.92 -9.52 -5.35
N ASP A 156 -11.77 -10.03 -5.80
CA ASP A 156 -10.60 -10.21 -4.93
C ASP A 156 -10.14 -8.88 -4.33
N ALA A 157 -10.09 -7.81 -5.14
CA ALA A 157 -9.70 -6.48 -4.67
C ALA A 157 -10.73 -5.87 -3.70
N ALA A 158 -12.01 -6.08 -3.93
CA ALA A 158 -13.07 -5.63 -3.01
C ALA A 158 -12.94 -6.26 -1.61
N HIS A 159 -12.58 -7.55 -1.53
CA HIS A 159 -12.29 -8.21 -0.25
C HIS A 159 -11.09 -7.56 0.46
N CYS A 160 -10.02 -7.25 -0.28
CA CYS A 160 -8.86 -6.54 0.27
C CYS A 160 -9.26 -5.17 0.80
N CYS A 161 -9.99 -4.40 0.00
CA CYS A 161 -10.43 -3.06 0.34
C CYS A 161 -11.33 -3.05 1.58
N GLN A 162 -12.25 -3.99 1.68
CA GLN A 162 -13.13 -4.08 2.86
C GLN A 162 -12.34 -4.40 4.13
N ASN A 163 -11.35 -5.31 4.08
CA ASN A 163 -10.49 -5.58 5.23
C ASN A 163 -9.75 -4.33 5.69
N VAL A 164 -9.20 -3.53 4.75
CA VAL A 164 -8.53 -2.27 5.07
C VAL A 164 -9.50 -1.26 5.69
N TYR A 165 -10.74 -1.16 5.18
CA TYR A 165 -11.77 -0.31 5.79
C TYR A 165 -12.06 -0.71 7.23
N LEU A 166 -12.21 -2.01 7.50
CA LEU A 166 -12.49 -2.52 8.84
C LEU A 166 -11.32 -2.26 9.79
N TYR A 167 -10.10 -2.52 9.33
CA TYR A 167 -8.91 -2.21 10.12
C TYR A 167 -8.82 -0.72 10.45
N CYS A 168 -8.98 0.16 9.47
CA CYS A 168 -8.96 1.60 9.70
C CYS A 168 -10.05 2.05 10.70
N ALA A 169 -11.25 1.47 10.61
CA ALA A 169 -12.33 1.77 11.57
C ALA A 169 -12.01 1.26 12.99
N SER A 170 -11.28 0.15 13.12
CA SER A 170 -10.78 -0.35 14.40
C SER A 170 -9.74 0.59 15.02
N GLU A 171 -8.75 1.01 14.22
CA GLU A 171 -7.60 1.77 14.71
C GLU A 171 -7.81 3.30 14.70
N GLY A 172 -9.00 3.78 14.30
CA GLY A 172 -9.28 5.22 14.22
C GLY A 172 -8.55 5.91 13.07
N MET A 173 -8.17 5.15 12.05
CA MET A 173 -7.54 5.64 10.83
C MET A 173 -8.59 6.03 9.79
N LYS A 174 -8.16 6.74 8.76
CA LYS A 174 -8.98 7.19 7.64
C LYS A 174 -8.65 6.41 6.39
N VAL A 175 -9.67 6.18 5.56
CA VAL A 175 -9.50 5.45 4.31
C VAL A 175 -10.56 5.83 3.29
N VAL A 176 -10.18 5.85 2.01
CA VAL A 176 -11.10 5.97 0.87
C VAL A 176 -10.64 5.05 -0.27
N GLU A 177 -11.58 4.32 -0.83
CA GLU A 177 -11.41 3.53 -2.05
C GLU A 177 -11.69 4.41 -3.29
N ARG A 178 -10.92 4.21 -4.37
CA ARG A 178 -10.99 5.05 -5.55
C ARG A 178 -10.66 4.29 -6.83
N ALA A 179 -11.45 4.52 -7.89
CA ALA A 179 -11.16 4.08 -9.25
C ALA A 179 -10.46 5.17 -10.09
N SER A 180 -10.57 6.46 -9.70
CA SER A 180 -9.95 7.57 -10.42
C SER A 180 -8.45 7.63 -10.16
N VAL A 181 -7.69 6.85 -10.93
CA VAL A 181 -6.23 6.71 -10.87
C VAL A 181 -5.65 6.93 -12.26
N LYS A 182 -4.46 7.49 -12.36
CA LYS A 182 -3.69 7.55 -13.60
C LYS A 182 -3.01 6.19 -13.84
N GLY A 183 -3.85 5.16 -14.05
CA GLY A 183 -3.42 3.76 -14.02
C GLY A 183 -2.33 3.44 -15.04
N ASN A 184 -2.43 3.94 -16.27
CA ASN A 184 -1.42 3.68 -17.31
C ASN A 184 -0.07 4.29 -16.96
N GLU A 185 -0.04 5.50 -16.42
CA GLU A 185 1.21 6.15 -15.99
C GLU A 185 1.83 5.41 -14.80
N LEU A 186 1.00 4.91 -13.88
CA LEU A 186 1.45 4.14 -12.74
C LEU A 186 2.02 2.78 -13.16
N LEU A 187 1.32 2.02 -14.01
CA LEU A 187 1.80 0.74 -14.54
C LEU A 187 3.13 0.91 -15.28
N LYS A 188 3.25 1.97 -16.10
CA LYS A 188 4.50 2.32 -16.79
C LYS A 188 5.61 2.69 -15.81
N ALA A 189 5.32 3.45 -14.77
CA ALA A 189 6.31 3.83 -13.76
C ALA A 189 6.85 2.61 -12.99
N ILE A 190 5.99 1.61 -12.75
CA ILE A 190 6.35 0.34 -12.11
C ILE A 190 7.11 -0.59 -13.09
N GLY A 191 6.95 -0.42 -14.41
CA GLY A 191 7.57 -1.26 -15.44
C GLY A 191 6.79 -2.55 -15.72
N LEU A 192 5.46 -2.51 -15.57
CA LEU A 192 4.58 -3.66 -15.80
C LEU A 192 4.11 -3.71 -17.27
N ASP A 193 3.99 -4.93 -17.80
CA ASP A 193 3.54 -5.21 -19.17
C ASP A 193 1.99 -5.23 -19.28
N GLU A 194 1.48 -5.51 -20.49
CA GLU A 194 0.05 -5.53 -20.83
C GLU A 194 -0.76 -6.62 -20.11
N ASN A 195 -0.11 -7.60 -19.49
CA ASN A 195 -0.81 -8.63 -18.70
C ASN A 195 -1.23 -8.13 -17.30
N TYR A 196 -0.72 -6.97 -16.91
CA TYR A 196 -1.05 -6.38 -15.62
C TYR A 196 -2.11 -5.28 -15.78
N HIS A 197 -3.16 -5.38 -14.98
CA HIS A 197 -4.30 -4.47 -15.05
C HIS A 197 -4.54 -3.80 -13.70
N PHE A 198 -4.61 -2.46 -13.72
CA PHE A 198 -5.07 -1.71 -12.55
C PHE A 198 -6.51 -2.10 -12.22
N VAL A 199 -6.80 -2.39 -10.95
CA VAL A 199 -8.14 -2.77 -10.48
C VAL A 199 -8.76 -1.63 -9.68
N ILE A 200 -8.14 -1.25 -8.56
CA ILE A 200 -8.65 -0.23 -7.64
C ILE A 200 -7.49 0.33 -6.80
N ALA A 201 -7.73 1.45 -6.12
CA ALA A 201 -6.80 2.04 -5.18
C ALA A 201 -7.48 2.42 -3.86
N GLN A 202 -6.71 2.44 -2.77
CA GLN A 202 -7.13 3.05 -1.50
C GLN A 202 -6.10 4.07 -1.04
N THR A 203 -6.59 5.20 -0.52
CA THR A 203 -5.76 6.15 0.23
C THR A 203 -6.00 5.92 1.70
N VAL A 204 -4.93 5.81 2.49
CA VAL A 204 -4.96 5.51 3.93
C VAL A 204 -4.08 6.49 4.68
N GLY A 205 -4.54 6.91 5.87
CA GLY A 205 -3.80 7.83 6.74
C GLY A 205 -4.50 8.11 8.07
N TYR A 206 -4.10 9.18 8.72
CA TYR A 206 -4.70 9.68 9.98
C TYR A 206 -5.62 10.86 9.72
#